data_ea986a68ebef936306d85f3d046db411
#
_entry.id   ea986a68ebef936306d85f3d046db411
#
_cell.length_a   1.000
_cell.length_b   1.000
_cell.length_c   1.000
_cell.angle_alpha   90.00
_cell.angle_beta   90.00
_cell.angle_gamma   90.00
#
_symmetry.space_group_name_H-M   'P 1'
#
loop_
_entity.id
_entity.type
_entity.pdbx_description
1 polymer ?
#
loop_
_entity_poly.entity_id
_entity_poly.type
_entity_poly.pdbx_seq_one_letter_code
_entity_poly.pdbx_strand_id
1 'polypeptide(L)'
;MKYKLSELMEVIGGGTPKTSKAEYWNGDIPWLSVKDFNNDCHYVYKTEKSITKEGLENSSTKLLEKGDVIISARGTVGELASIPYPMAFNQSCYGLRARGDLITSDFLYYLIKHNIAILKKQTHGSVFDTITRDTFESIDVDIPDLNGQKKIASLLSDLDVKIELNAEINENLAA
;
A
#
# COMPACT_ATOMS: atom_id res chain seq x y z
N MET A 1 18.80 12.90 -6.18
CA MET A 1 19.45 12.58 -4.88
C MET A 1 19.33 11.08 -4.66
N LYS A 2 20.46 10.43 -4.31
CA LYS A 2 20.50 8.96 -4.19
C LYS A 2 20.20 8.50 -2.76
N TYR A 3 19.34 7.52 -2.62
CA TYR A 3 18.93 6.92 -1.35
C TYR A 3 18.75 5.42 -1.50
N LYS A 4 18.79 4.69 -0.39
CA LYS A 4 18.14 3.39 -0.29
C LYS A 4 16.62 3.60 -0.19
N LEU A 5 15.83 2.74 -0.82
CA LEU A 5 14.38 2.87 -0.76
C LEU A 5 13.85 2.84 0.69
N SER A 6 14.46 2.03 1.56
CA SER A 6 14.15 1.97 3.00
C SER A 6 14.43 3.26 3.78
N GLU A 7 15.31 4.14 3.29
CA GLU A 7 15.61 5.41 3.94
C GLU A 7 14.49 6.44 3.76
N LEU A 8 13.66 6.27 2.73
CA LEU A 8 12.61 7.21 2.35
C LEU A 8 11.28 6.99 3.09
N MET A 9 11.12 5.84 3.77
CA MET A 9 9.85 5.44 4.35
C MET A 9 10.02 4.61 5.62
N GLU A 10 8.99 4.59 6.45
CA GLU A 10 8.81 3.62 7.52
C GLU A 10 8.06 2.41 6.98
N VAL A 11 8.58 1.19 7.24
CA VAL A 11 7.90 -0.06 6.86
C VAL A 11 7.15 -0.62 8.06
N ILE A 12 5.83 -0.61 7.99
CA ILE A 12 4.89 -1.00 9.04
C ILE A 12 4.36 -2.41 8.75
N GLY A 13 4.49 -3.32 9.71
CA GLY A 13 3.92 -4.67 9.60
C GLY A 13 2.46 -4.69 10.01
N GLY A 14 1.64 -5.45 9.27
CA GLY A 14 0.26 -5.71 9.62
C GLY A 14 0.07 -6.92 10.54
N GLY A 15 -1.19 -7.22 10.86
CA GLY A 15 -1.56 -8.32 11.72
C GLY A 15 -3.02 -8.74 11.56
N THR A 16 -3.37 -9.83 12.21
CA THR A 16 -4.74 -10.38 12.21
C THR A 16 -5.23 -10.56 13.62
N PRO A 17 -6.35 -9.94 14.02
CA PRO A 17 -7.01 -10.25 15.28
C PRO A 17 -7.39 -11.73 15.35
N LYS A 18 -7.47 -12.31 16.55
CA LYS A 18 -7.86 -13.71 16.74
C LYS A 18 -9.24 -13.94 16.11
N THR A 19 -9.31 -14.79 15.09
CA THR A 19 -10.54 -15.09 14.35
C THR A 19 -11.59 -15.82 15.17
N SER A 20 -11.19 -16.51 16.24
CA SER A 20 -12.09 -17.17 17.19
C SER A 20 -12.81 -16.22 18.15
N LYS A 21 -12.44 -14.94 18.15
CA LYS A 21 -13.05 -13.92 19.00
C LYS A 21 -13.94 -13.03 18.14
N ALA A 22 -15.25 -13.31 18.15
CA ALA A 22 -16.24 -12.58 17.38
C ALA A 22 -16.29 -11.09 17.73
N GLU A 23 -16.02 -10.73 18.99
CA GLU A 23 -15.97 -9.38 19.51
C GLU A 23 -14.87 -8.49 18.88
N TYR A 24 -13.89 -9.07 18.19
CA TYR A 24 -12.83 -8.34 17.50
C TYR A 24 -13.19 -7.94 16.07
N TRP A 25 -14.29 -8.46 15.52
CA TRP A 25 -14.68 -8.33 14.14
C TRP A 25 -15.99 -7.57 13.96
N ASN A 26 -16.25 -7.12 12.72
CA ASN A 26 -17.47 -6.41 12.33
C ASN A 26 -17.69 -5.08 13.06
N GLY A 27 -16.59 -4.36 13.38
CA GLY A 27 -16.64 -3.00 13.93
C GLY A 27 -16.50 -1.95 12.82
N ASP A 28 -16.10 -0.75 13.24
CA ASP A 28 -16.05 0.44 12.36
C ASP A 28 -14.69 0.66 11.67
N ILE A 29 -13.67 -0.15 12.00
CA ILE A 29 -12.32 0.00 11.46
C ILE A 29 -12.16 -0.95 10.28
N PRO A 30 -12.02 -0.46 9.03
CA PRO A 30 -11.74 -1.31 7.87
C PRO A 30 -10.46 -2.10 8.09
N TRP A 31 -10.48 -3.40 7.74
CA TRP A 31 -9.32 -4.27 7.86
C TRP A 31 -8.98 -4.87 6.50
N LEU A 32 -7.91 -4.35 5.92
CA LEU A 32 -7.49 -4.61 4.55
C LEU A 32 -6.70 -5.93 4.45
N SER A 33 -7.02 -6.72 3.46
CA SER A 33 -6.34 -7.94 3.06
C SER A 33 -5.93 -7.89 1.59
N VAL A 34 -5.16 -8.87 1.12
CA VAL A 34 -4.74 -8.95 -0.30
C VAL A 34 -5.93 -9.00 -1.27
N LYS A 35 -7.08 -9.50 -0.82
CA LYS A 35 -8.30 -9.60 -1.64
C LYS A 35 -8.96 -8.24 -1.95
N ASP A 36 -8.67 -7.23 -1.15
CA ASP A 36 -9.31 -5.92 -1.24
C ASP A 36 -8.59 -4.99 -2.24
N PHE A 37 -7.43 -5.40 -2.77
CA PHE A 37 -6.74 -4.62 -3.79
C PHE A 37 -7.51 -4.70 -5.11
N ASN A 38 -7.67 -3.55 -5.74
CA ASN A 38 -8.13 -3.44 -7.12
C ASN A 38 -7.06 -2.70 -7.92
N ASN A 39 -6.39 -3.43 -8.81
CA ASN A 39 -5.26 -2.91 -9.58
C ASN A 39 -5.62 -1.81 -10.59
N ASP A 40 -6.91 -1.63 -10.86
CA ASP A 40 -7.42 -0.57 -11.73
C ASP A 40 -7.63 0.76 -10.98
N CYS A 41 -7.48 0.76 -9.64
CA CYS A 41 -7.65 1.94 -8.79
C CYS A 41 -6.38 2.27 -8.01
N HIS A 42 -6.09 3.57 -7.90
CA HIS A 42 -4.99 4.07 -7.06
C HIS A 42 -5.25 3.84 -5.56
N TYR A 43 -6.53 3.92 -5.13
CA TYR A 43 -6.92 3.84 -3.72
C TYR A 43 -7.76 2.60 -3.43
N VAL A 44 -7.63 2.05 -2.22
CA VAL A 44 -8.57 1.07 -1.68
C VAL A 44 -9.63 1.80 -0.86
N TYR A 45 -10.86 1.84 -1.36
CA TYR A 45 -11.98 2.51 -0.67
C TYR A 45 -12.81 1.57 0.18
N LYS A 46 -12.78 0.27 -0.06
CA LYS A 46 -13.62 -0.71 0.65
C LYS A 46 -12.82 -1.95 1.01
N THR A 47 -13.15 -2.55 2.13
CA THR A 47 -12.61 -3.83 2.59
C THR A 47 -13.75 -4.82 2.81
N GLU A 48 -13.48 -6.11 2.56
CA GLU A 48 -14.43 -7.20 2.85
C GLU A 48 -14.73 -7.30 4.35
N LYS A 49 -13.73 -6.98 5.19
CA LYS A 49 -13.79 -7.16 6.64
C LYS A 49 -13.52 -5.86 7.38
N SER A 50 -14.05 -5.78 8.59
CA SER A 50 -13.74 -4.72 9.54
C SER A 50 -13.46 -5.30 10.92
N ILE A 51 -12.79 -4.52 11.75
CA ILE A 51 -12.46 -4.88 13.13
C ILE A 51 -12.99 -3.83 14.11
N THR A 52 -13.15 -4.25 15.36
CA THR A 52 -13.48 -3.33 16.45
C THR A 52 -12.22 -2.66 16.99
N LYS A 53 -12.41 -1.62 17.81
CA LYS A 53 -11.31 -1.01 18.57
C LYS A 53 -10.62 -2.03 19.49
N GLU A 54 -11.39 -2.92 20.09
CA GLU A 54 -10.86 -4.01 20.92
C GLU A 54 -10.01 -4.98 20.08
N GLY A 55 -10.45 -5.32 18.87
CA GLY A 55 -9.67 -6.13 17.91
C GLY A 55 -8.36 -5.47 17.52
N LEU A 56 -8.36 -4.14 17.30
CA LEU A 56 -7.15 -3.38 17.03
C LEU A 56 -6.18 -3.40 18.22
N GLU A 57 -6.66 -3.12 19.43
CA GLU A 57 -5.84 -3.02 20.65
C GLU A 57 -5.26 -4.37 21.10
N ASN A 58 -5.99 -5.47 20.85
CA ASN A 58 -5.60 -6.82 21.26
C ASN A 58 -4.98 -7.69 20.14
N SER A 59 -4.44 -7.07 19.11
CA SER A 59 -3.76 -7.76 18.02
C SER A 59 -2.48 -7.05 17.58
N SER A 60 -1.74 -7.71 16.70
CA SER A 60 -0.52 -7.12 16.10
C SER A 60 -0.80 -6.20 14.93
N THR A 61 -2.06 -6.10 14.47
CA THR A 61 -2.40 -5.17 13.38
C THR A 61 -2.12 -3.72 13.77
N LYS A 62 -1.82 -2.92 12.76
CA LYS A 62 -1.55 -1.49 12.92
C LYS A 62 -2.53 -0.69 12.09
N LEU A 63 -2.75 0.55 12.49
CA LEU A 63 -3.56 1.48 11.74
C LEU A 63 -2.66 2.26 10.77
N LEU A 64 -2.98 2.19 9.48
CA LEU A 64 -2.45 3.10 8.47
C LEU A 64 -3.28 4.35 8.46
N GLU A 65 -2.67 5.46 8.09
CA GLU A 65 -3.29 6.76 8.01
C GLU A 65 -3.50 7.17 6.54
N LYS A 66 -4.31 8.21 6.33
CA LYS A 66 -4.50 8.79 5.00
C LYS A 66 -3.15 9.18 4.37
N GLY A 67 -2.92 8.71 3.16
CA GLY A 67 -1.68 8.96 2.41
C GLY A 67 -0.59 7.90 2.62
N ASP A 68 -0.74 6.98 3.57
CA ASP A 68 0.13 5.82 3.62
C ASP A 68 -0.08 4.96 2.37
N VAL A 69 0.97 4.29 1.95
CA VAL A 69 0.94 3.32 0.84
C VAL A 69 0.92 1.91 1.41
N ILE A 70 0.21 0.99 0.79
CA ILE A 70 0.19 -0.41 1.17
C ILE A 70 0.62 -1.30 0.00
N ILE A 71 1.46 -2.29 0.27
CA ILE A 71 1.93 -3.28 -0.70
C ILE A 71 1.72 -4.70 -0.18
N SER A 72 1.22 -5.58 -1.04
CA SER A 72 1.15 -7.01 -0.72
C SER A 72 2.54 -7.63 -0.79
N ALA A 73 2.96 -8.29 0.30
CA ALA A 73 4.29 -8.88 0.45
C ALA A 73 4.30 -10.41 0.34
N ARG A 74 3.13 -11.05 0.46
CA ARG A 74 2.97 -12.51 0.42
C ARG A 74 1.69 -12.89 -0.33
N GLY A 75 1.68 -14.07 -0.94
CA GLY A 75 0.59 -14.53 -1.79
C GLY A 75 0.66 -13.86 -3.16
N THR A 76 -0.28 -13.02 -3.51
CA THR A 76 -0.17 -12.18 -4.72
C THR A 76 0.75 -11.00 -4.41
N VAL A 77 2.04 -11.15 -4.70
CA VAL A 77 3.08 -10.15 -4.35
C VAL A 77 3.04 -8.95 -5.28
N GLY A 78 3.14 -7.74 -4.71
CA GLY A 78 3.31 -6.48 -5.43
C GLY A 78 2.01 -5.81 -5.87
N GLU A 79 0.86 -6.20 -5.29
CA GLU A 79 -0.35 -5.38 -5.35
C GLU A 79 -0.12 -4.12 -4.52
N LEU A 80 -0.50 -2.96 -5.04
CA LEU A 80 -0.15 -1.65 -4.48
C LEU A 80 -1.36 -0.72 -4.47
N ALA A 81 -1.54 0.01 -3.38
CA ALA A 81 -2.56 1.05 -3.28
C ALA A 81 -2.17 2.15 -2.29
N SER A 82 -2.83 3.30 -2.37
CA SER A 82 -2.79 4.35 -1.36
C SER A 82 -3.99 4.25 -0.43
N ILE A 83 -3.83 4.69 0.83
CA ILE A 83 -4.85 4.66 1.87
C ILE A 83 -5.61 5.99 1.90
N PRO A 84 -6.93 6.01 1.62
CA PRO A 84 -7.72 7.23 1.56
C PRO A 84 -8.17 7.74 2.94
N TYR A 85 -8.28 6.84 3.92
CA TYR A 85 -8.65 7.11 5.32
C TYR A 85 -8.13 5.97 6.21
N PRO A 86 -8.09 6.14 7.55
CA PRO A 86 -7.46 5.16 8.42
C PRO A 86 -8.00 3.74 8.26
N MET A 87 -7.10 2.76 8.05
CA MET A 87 -7.41 1.34 7.89
C MET A 87 -6.39 0.47 8.63
N ALA A 88 -6.87 -0.60 9.25
CA ALA A 88 -6.02 -1.69 9.71
C ALA A 88 -5.74 -2.68 8.56
N PHE A 89 -4.76 -3.57 8.70
CA PHE A 89 -4.40 -4.47 7.61
C PHE A 89 -3.75 -5.77 8.11
N ASN A 90 -3.75 -6.78 7.25
CA ASN A 90 -3.26 -8.12 7.57
C ASN A 90 -1.73 -8.23 7.47
N GLN A 91 -1.18 -9.33 8.01
CA GLN A 91 0.26 -9.61 8.03
C GLN A 91 0.87 -9.97 6.67
N SER A 92 0.07 -10.15 5.62
CA SER A 92 0.56 -10.43 4.26
C SER A 92 0.95 -9.15 3.51
N CYS A 93 0.70 -7.99 4.11
CA CYS A 93 1.00 -6.68 3.54
C CYS A 93 1.99 -5.90 4.41
N TYR A 94 2.65 -4.94 3.79
CA TYR A 94 3.38 -3.87 4.46
C TYR A 94 2.71 -2.53 4.19
N GLY A 95 2.56 -1.74 5.26
CA GLY A 95 2.30 -0.32 5.16
C GLY A 95 3.61 0.44 4.98
N LEU A 96 3.60 1.45 4.13
CA LEU A 96 4.75 2.28 3.79
C LEU A 96 4.38 3.73 4.07
N ARG A 97 4.95 4.31 5.12
CA ARG A 97 4.73 5.71 5.51
C ARG A 97 5.88 6.57 5.01
N ALA A 98 5.59 7.57 4.21
CA ALA A 98 6.59 8.48 3.67
C ALA A 98 7.28 9.28 4.79
N ARG A 99 8.60 9.44 4.70
CA ARG A 99 9.34 10.42 5.49
C ARG A 99 9.23 11.79 4.80
N GLY A 100 8.29 12.60 5.26
CA GLY A 100 7.84 13.81 4.59
C GLY A 100 8.90 14.90 4.35
N ASP A 101 10.05 14.83 5.02
CA ASP A 101 11.23 15.66 4.78
C ASP A 101 12.03 15.24 3.55
N LEU A 102 11.91 13.99 3.10
CA LEU A 102 12.64 13.40 1.97
C LEU A 102 11.74 13.09 0.78
N ILE A 103 10.53 12.60 1.04
CA ILE A 103 9.61 12.12 0.02
C ILE A 103 8.15 12.44 0.35
N THR A 104 7.36 12.83 -0.65
CA THR A 104 5.91 13.00 -0.48
C THR A 104 5.18 11.65 -0.59
N SER A 105 4.03 11.50 0.07
CA SER A 105 3.23 10.27 0.04
C SER A 105 2.82 9.87 -1.39
N ASP A 106 2.33 10.82 -2.17
CA ASP A 106 1.90 10.57 -3.55
C ASP A 106 3.08 10.13 -4.44
N PHE A 107 4.25 10.77 -4.29
CA PHE A 107 5.43 10.37 -5.05
C PHE A 107 5.96 9.00 -4.59
N LEU A 108 5.87 8.67 -3.30
CA LEU A 108 6.23 7.34 -2.79
C LEU A 108 5.41 6.24 -3.48
N TYR A 109 4.10 6.42 -3.65
CA TYR A 109 3.26 5.48 -4.36
C TYR A 109 3.81 5.19 -5.78
N TYR A 110 4.08 6.23 -6.57
CA TYR A 110 4.60 6.09 -7.93
C TYR A 110 6.01 5.53 -7.98
N LEU A 111 6.86 5.90 -7.01
CA LEU A 111 8.20 5.33 -6.89
C LEU A 111 8.16 3.82 -6.62
N ILE A 112 7.29 3.36 -5.72
CA ILE A 112 7.09 1.93 -5.47
C ILE A 112 6.50 1.25 -6.70
N LYS A 113 5.46 1.83 -7.33
CA LYS A 113 4.83 1.33 -8.58
C LYS A 113 5.87 1.12 -9.69
N HIS A 114 6.78 2.08 -9.87
CA HIS A 114 7.88 1.98 -10.84
C HIS A 114 8.87 0.85 -10.53
N ASN A 115 9.13 0.59 -9.24
CA ASN A 115 10.10 -0.40 -8.79
C ASN A 115 9.48 -1.80 -8.52
N ILE A 116 8.18 -2.01 -8.73
CA ILE A 116 7.52 -3.31 -8.44
C ILE A 116 8.19 -4.48 -9.15
N ALA A 117 8.60 -4.32 -10.41
CA ALA A 117 9.27 -5.38 -11.16
C ALA A 117 10.63 -5.77 -10.55
N ILE A 118 11.36 -4.81 -9.99
CA ILE A 118 12.62 -5.03 -9.28
C ILE A 118 12.35 -5.70 -7.94
N LEU A 119 11.36 -5.22 -7.19
CA LEU A 119 10.92 -5.81 -5.93
C LEU A 119 10.55 -7.30 -6.13
N LYS A 120 9.77 -7.62 -7.17
CA LYS A 120 9.40 -8.99 -7.51
C LYS A 120 10.60 -9.86 -7.92
N LYS A 121 11.56 -9.32 -8.67
CA LYS A 121 12.76 -10.08 -9.08
C LYS A 121 13.64 -10.48 -7.90
N GLN A 122 13.74 -9.64 -6.88
CA GLN A 122 14.55 -9.93 -5.70
C GLN A 122 13.93 -11.00 -4.80
N THR A 123 12.64 -11.32 -4.99
CA THR A 123 11.98 -12.41 -4.27
C THR A 123 12.26 -13.79 -4.88
N HIS A 124 12.66 -13.87 -6.15
CA HIS A 124 12.89 -15.12 -6.90
C HIS A 124 14.13 -15.94 -6.49
N GLY A 125 14.73 -15.67 -5.35
CA GLY A 125 15.84 -16.50 -4.78
C GLY A 125 15.44 -17.25 -3.52
N SER A 126 14.27 -17.04 -2.97
CA SER A 126 13.74 -17.71 -1.78
C SER A 126 12.71 -18.79 -2.16
N VAL A 127 12.55 -19.79 -1.28
CA VAL A 127 11.56 -20.88 -1.44
C VAL A 127 10.11 -20.35 -1.54
N PHE A 128 9.90 -19.09 -1.14
CA PHE A 128 8.62 -18.39 -1.24
C PHE A 128 8.87 -16.96 -1.76
N ASP A 129 8.19 -16.58 -2.83
CA ASP A 129 8.14 -15.21 -3.34
C ASP A 129 7.57 -14.29 -2.25
N THR A 130 8.43 -13.56 -1.55
CA THR A 130 8.04 -12.69 -0.44
C THR A 130 8.87 -11.42 -0.44
N ILE A 131 8.23 -10.25 -0.43
CA ILE A 131 8.90 -8.98 -0.15
C ILE A 131 9.21 -8.93 1.36
N THR A 132 10.45 -8.61 1.71
CA THR A 132 10.91 -8.44 3.09
C THR A 132 11.40 -7.01 3.31
N ARG A 133 11.71 -6.64 4.55
CA ARG A 133 12.34 -5.34 4.84
C ARG A 133 13.68 -5.19 4.12
N ASP A 134 14.48 -6.25 4.06
CA ASP A 134 15.78 -6.29 3.38
C ASP A 134 15.63 -6.05 1.87
N THR A 135 14.49 -6.45 1.28
CA THR A 135 14.18 -6.17 -0.13
C THR A 135 14.18 -4.65 -0.40
N PHE A 136 13.58 -3.86 0.49
CA PHE A 136 13.60 -2.39 0.35
C PHE A 136 14.99 -1.78 0.59
N GLU A 137 15.80 -2.38 1.45
CA GLU A 137 17.18 -1.93 1.73
C GLU A 137 18.12 -2.20 0.56
N SER A 138 17.81 -3.18 -0.28
CA SER A 138 18.66 -3.57 -1.41
C SER A 138 18.47 -2.68 -2.65
N ILE A 139 17.43 -1.83 -2.69
CA ILE A 139 17.11 -1.02 -3.86
C ILE A 139 17.65 0.40 -3.69
N ASP A 140 18.50 0.81 -4.63
CA ASP A 140 18.97 2.18 -4.77
C ASP A 140 18.04 2.95 -5.70
N VAL A 141 17.65 4.14 -5.29
CA VAL A 141 16.79 5.04 -6.08
C VAL A 141 17.40 6.44 -6.19
N ASP A 142 17.16 7.10 -7.31
CA ASP A 142 17.51 8.50 -7.48
C ASP A 142 16.21 9.31 -7.62
N ILE A 143 15.99 10.24 -6.70
CA ILE A 143 14.75 11.01 -6.61
C ILE A 143 15.02 12.51 -6.76
N PRO A 144 14.08 13.27 -7.37
CA PRO A 144 14.17 14.72 -7.43
C PRO A 144 13.92 15.36 -6.06
N ASP A 145 14.07 16.68 -5.98
CA ASP A 145 13.64 17.46 -4.83
C ASP A 145 12.12 17.41 -4.64
N LEU A 146 11.63 17.85 -3.49
CA LEU A 146 10.19 17.79 -3.14
C LEU A 146 9.29 18.53 -4.14
N ASN A 147 9.79 19.59 -4.80
CA ASN A 147 9.03 20.30 -5.84
C ASN A 147 8.91 19.46 -7.12
N GLY A 148 9.99 18.82 -7.53
CA GLY A 148 10.00 17.87 -8.65
C GLY A 148 9.09 16.68 -8.39
N GLN A 149 9.15 16.13 -7.16
CA GLN A 149 8.27 15.02 -6.74
C GLN A 149 6.79 15.40 -6.85
N LYS A 150 6.39 16.57 -6.34
CA LYS A 150 5.00 17.05 -6.42
C LYS A 150 4.52 17.22 -7.86
N LYS A 151 5.35 17.76 -8.75
CA LYS A 151 5.00 17.92 -10.17
C LYS A 151 4.79 16.57 -10.86
N ILE A 152 5.70 15.61 -10.62
CA ILE A 152 5.61 14.26 -11.20
C ILE A 152 4.37 13.55 -10.66
N ALA A 153 4.16 13.56 -9.34
CA ALA A 153 3.03 12.89 -8.72
C ALA A 153 1.69 13.48 -9.18
N SER A 154 1.58 14.82 -9.30
CA SER A 154 0.36 15.47 -9.82
C SER A 154 0.04 15.02 -11.24
N LEU A 155 1.02 15.01 -12.14
CA LEU A 155 0.81 14.57 -13.52
C LEU A 155 0.35 13.11 -13.60
N LEU A 156 0.97 12.22 -12.83
CA LEU A 156 0.62 10.81 -12.81
C LEU A 156 -0.75 10.57 -12.17
N SER A 157 -1.09 11.31 -11.11
CA SER A 157 -2.40 11.26 -10.47
C SER A 157 -3.53 11.70 -11.41
N ASP A 158 -3.30 12.75 -12.21
CA ASP A 158 -4.27 13.19 -13.22
C ASP A 158 -4.52 12.11 -14.27
N LEU A 159 -3.51 11.31 -14.62
CA LEU A 159 -3.65 10.17 -15.52
C LEU A 159 -4.43 9.01 -14.85
N ASP A 160 -4.12 8.66 -13.61
CA ASP A 160 -4.85 7.61 -12.86
C ASP A 160 -6.33 8.00 -12.74
N VAL A 161 -6.67 9.25 -12.39
CA VAL A 161 -8.06 9.74 -12.34
C VAL A 161 -8.77 9.57 -13.69
N LYS A 162 -8.12 9.85 -14.80
CA LYS A 162 -8.70 9.66 -16.15
C LYS A 162 -8.93 8.18 -16.46
N ILE A 163 -8.03 7.30 -16.04
CA ILE A 163 -8.19 5.85 -16.22
C ILE A 163 -9.39 5.35 -15.42
N GLU A 164 -9.51 5.74 -14.15
CA GLU A 164 -10.64 5.38 -13.29
C GLU A 164 -11.98 5.87 -13.87
N LEU A 165 -12.05 7.14 -14.29
CA LEU A 165 -13.26 7.70 -14.93
C LEU A 165 -13.63 6.97 -16.22
N ASN A 166 -12.66 6.61 -17.06
CA ASN A 166 -12.92 5.86 -18.27
C ASN A 166 -13.44 4.44 -17.98
N ALA A 167 -12.94 3.79 -16.92
CA ALA A 167 -13.44 2.49 -16.47
C ALA A 167 -14.90 2.59 -16.02
N GLU A 168 -15.25 3.59 -15.19
CA GLU A 168 -16.62 3.85 -14.75
C GLU A 168 -17.57 4.14 -15.94
N ILE A 169 -17.15 4.93 -16.93
CA ILE A 169 -17.93 5.21 -18.13
C ILE A 169 -18.18 3.93 -18.91
N ASN A 170 -17.17 3.08 -19.09
CA ASN A 170 -17.30 1.83 -19.83
C ASN A 170 -18.24 0.85 -19.12
N GLU A 171 -18.20 0.75 -17.79
CA GLU A 171 -19.15 -0.07 -17.02
C GLU A 171 -20.58 0.41 -17.20
N ASN A 172 -20.81 1.74 -17.14
CA ASN A 172 -22.13 2.33 -17.33
C ASN A 172 -22.67 2.19 -18.77
N LEU A 173 -21.81 2.13 -19.77
CA LEU A 173 -22.21 1.92 -21.18
C LEU A 173 -22.49 0.46 -21.51
N ALA A 174 -21.97 -0.48 -20.71
CA ALA A 174 -22.17 -1.93 -20.89
C ALA A 174 -23.41 -2.47 -20.14
N ALA A 175 -24.01 -1.66 -19.25
CA ALA A 175 -25.20 -1.98 -18.48
C ALA A 175 -26.49 -1.58 -19.21
#